data_a549c26819eddfa353dedbb76af1c6c0
#
_entry.id   a549c26819eddfa353dedbb76af1c6c0
#
_cell.length_a   1.000
_cell.length_b   1.000
_cell.length_c   1.000
_cell.angle_alpha   90.00
_cell.angle_beta   90.00
_cell.angle_gamma   90.00
#
_symmetry.space_group_name_H-M   'P 1'
#
loop_
_entity.id
_entity.type
_entity.pdbx_description
1 polymer ?
#
loop_
_entity_poly.entity_id
_entity_poly.type
_entity_poly.pdbx_seq_one_letter_code
_entity_poly.pdbx_strand_id
1 'polypeptide(L)'
;FGDVYPFNYAVTPDDANLALDKFIKNSLPLFGDYQDAMMLGEPFLYHALISLYLNTGLLDPLETCRKVERAFITGIAPLNAVEGFIRQIIGWREYIRGIYFLKGPDYINQNYLNAKAKLPSFYWSGDTKMQCISQAVLQTKKYSYAHHIQRLMVTGNFALLADIDPKEVHRWYLSVYIDAFEWVEAPNTLGMSQFSDGGVVASKPYISSGAYINRMSNYCKSCLLYTSDAADDMFR
;
A
#
# COMPACT_ATOMS: atom_id res chain seq x y z
N PHE A 1 -15.28 5.18 5.83
CA PHE A 1 -14.30 5.45 4.77
C PHE A 1 -14.83 4.93 3.44
N GLY A 2 -14.46 5.62 2.34
CA GLY A 2 -14.97 5.36 1.00
C GLY A 2 -16.31 6.03 0.73
N ASP A 3 -16.36 6.86 -0.32
CA ASP A 3 -17.60 7.44 -0.79
C ASP A 3 -18.45 6.34 -1.46
N VAL A 4 -19.70 6.23 -1.06
CA VAL A 4 -20.63 5.23 -1.63
C VAL A 4 -21.11 5.66 -3.03
N TYR A 5 -21.12 6.95 -3.30
CA TYR A 5 -21.56 7.52 -4.58
C TYR A 5 -20.53 8.50 -5.15
N PRO A 6 -20.07 8.29 -6.40
CA PRO A 6 -20.32 7.10 -7.23
C PRO A 6 -19.53 5.88 -6.73
N PHE A 7 -20.16 4.71 -6.68
CA PHE A 7 -19.48 3.45 -6.38
C PHE A 7 -18.81 2.91 -7.63
N ASN A 8 -17.47 2.87 -7.65
CA ASN A 8 -16.68 2.58 -8.86
C ASN A 8 -15.97 1.23 -8.85
N TYR A 9 -16.21 0.39 -7.84
CA TYR A 9 -15.60 -0.93 -7.75
C TYR A 9 -16.49 -1.99 -8.36
N ALA A 10 -15.89 -2.98 -9.02
CA ALA A 10 -16.59 -4.11 -9.58
C ALA A 10 -17.21 -4.99 -8.48
N VAL A 11 -18.40 -5.49 -8.73
CA VAL A 11 -19.13 -6.40 -7.83
C VAL A 11 -19.43 -7.74 -8.50
N THR A 12 -19.10 -7.91 -9.79
CA THR A 12 -19.23 -9.15 -10.54
C THR A 12 -17.89 -9.58 -11.14
N PRO A 13 -17.68 -10.87 -11.43
CA PRO A 13 -16.48 -11.34 -12.14
C PRO A 13 -16.29 -10.68 -13.51
N ASP A 14 -17.38 -10.41 -14.25
CA ASP A 14 -17.30 -9.77 -15.56
C ASP A 14 -16.80 -8.33 -15.46
N ASP A 15 -17.32 -7.55 -14.52
CA ASP A 15 -16.84 -6.19 -14.27
C ASP A 15 -15.39 -6.17 -13.76
N ALA A 16 -15.01 -7.12 -12.91
CA ALA A 16 -13.64 -7.26 -12.44
C ALA A 16 -12.67 -7.60 -13.59
N ASN A 17 -13.09 -8.48 -14.52
CA ASN A 17 -12.33 -8.76 -15.73
C ASN A 17 -12.22 -7.54 -16.65
N LEU A 18 -13.29 -6.77 -16.80
CA LEU A 18 -13.27 -5.52 -17.56
C LEU A 18 -12.30 -4.50 -16.93
N ALA A 19 -12.26 -4.42 -15.60
CA ALA A 19 -11.31 -3.55 -14.88
C ALA A 19 -9.86 -4.01 -15.13
N LEU A 20 -9.58 -5.32 -15.08
CA LEU A 20 -8.28 -5.89 -15.39
C LEU A 20 -7.87 -5.59 -16.84
N ASP A 21 -8.76 -5.77 -17.80
CA ASP A 21 -8.48 -5.53 -19.22
C ASP A 21 -8.20 -4.04 -19.49
N LYS A 22 -8.92 -3.12 -18.82
CA LYS A 22 -8.64 -1.68 -18.85
C LYS A 22 -7.27 -1.35 -18.26
N PHE A 23 -6.91 -1.96 -17.13
CA PHE A 23 -5.59 -1.79 -16.54
C PHE A 23 -4.48 -2.25 -17.51
N ILE A 24 -4.61 -3.45 -18.07
CA ILE A 24 -3.63 -4.01 -19.02
C ILE A 24 -3.42 -3.08 -20.22
N LYS A 25 -4.50 -2.54 -20.76
CA LYS A 25 -4.44 -1.66 -21.95
C LYS A 25 -3.89 -0.27 -21.64
N ASN A 26 -4.31 0.35 -20.53
CA ASN A 26 -4.11 1.78 -20.30
C ASN A 26 -3.00 2.09 -19.30
N SER A 27 -2.78 1.24 -18.31
CA SER A 27 -1.90 1.55 -17.17
C SER A 27 -0.67 0.64 -17.10
N LEU A 28 -0.81 -0.65 -17.43
CA LEU A 28 0.29 -1.61 -17.36
C LEU A 28 1.53 -1.17 -18.15
N PRO A 29 1.44 -0.54 -19.34
CA PRO A 29 2.63 -0.09 -20.07
C PRO A 29 3.55 0.85 -19.29
N LEU A 30 3.00 1.63 -18.36
CA LEU A 30 3.71 2.59 -17.53
C LEU A 30 3.82 2.15 -16.06
N PHE A 31 3.24 1.03 -15.70
CA PHE A 31 3.24 0.53 -14.33
C PHE A 31 4.66 0.33 -13.78
N GLY A 32 5.57 -0.26 -14.58
CA GLY A 32 6.93 -0.53 -14.13
C GLY A 32 7.73 0.72 -13.76
N ASP A 33 7.49 1.83 -14.46
CA ASP A 33 8.21 3.08 -14.27
C ASP A 33 7.61 3.95 -13.14
N TYR A 34 6.30 3.84 -12.89
CA TYR A 34 5.57 4.75 -11.99
C TYR A 34 4.88 4.07 -10.80
N GLN A 35 5.11 2.77 -10.56
CA GLN A 35 4.45 2.02 -9.48
C GLN A 35 4.69 2.62 -8.08
N ASP A 36 5.79 3.33 -7.86
CA ASP A 36 6.14 3.92 -6.57
C ASP A 36 5.86 5.43 -6.49
N ALA A 37 5.40 6.05 -7.58
CA ALA A 37 5.15 7.47 -7.64
C ALA A 37 3.88 7.87 -6.87
N MET A 38 3.94 9.01 -6.19
CA MET A 38 2.81 9.64 -5.51
C MET A 38 2.59 11.04 -6.07
N MET A 39 1.36 11.40 -6.44
CA MET A 39 1.05 12.71 -7.00
C MET A 39 -0.21 13.29 -6.37
N LEU A 40 -0.12 14.57 -6.00
CA LEU A 40 -1.24 15.30 -5.45
C LEU A 40 -2.37 15.40 -6.50
N GLY A 41 -3.57 15.01 -6.11
CA GLY A 41 -4.74 15.00 -6.99
C GLY A 41 -4.90 13.76 -7.85
N GLU A 42 -3.88 12.87 -7.93
CA GLU A 42 -3.89 11.66 -8.74
C GLU A 42 -3.83 10.39 -7.86
N PRO A 43 -4.96 9.95 -7.32
CA PRO A 43 -4.98 8.87 -6.31
C PRO A 43 -4.64 7.50 -6.88
N PHE A 44 -4.80 7.28 -8.16
CA PHE A 44 -4.67 5.95 -8.76
C PHE A 44 -3.46 5.80 -9.67
N LEU A 45 -3.00 6.88 -10.32
CA LEU A 45 -1.92 6.86 -11.31
C LEU A 45 -2.04 5.64 -12.24
N TYR A 46 -0.99 4.81 -12.28
CA TYR A 46 -0.94 3.59 -13.11
C TYR A 46 -1.18 2.31 -12.30
N HIS A 47 -1.75 2.41 -11.08
CA HIS A 47 -2.03 1.26 -10.23
C HIS A 47 -3.19 0.42 -10.77
N ALA A 48 -3.13 -0.90 -10.51
CA ALA A 48 -4.07 -1.86 -11.05
C ALA A 48 -5.46 -1.82 -10.41
N LEU A 49 -5.55 -1.47 -9.12
CA LEU A 49 -6.79 -1.44 -8.31
C LEU A 49 -7.56 -2.78 -8.30
N ILE A 50 -6.88 -3.90 -8.52
CA ILE A 50 -7.50 -5.23 -8.61
C ILE A 50 -7.31 -6.10 -7.37
N SER A 51 -6.58 -5.61 -6.36
CA SER A 51 -6.33 -6.36 -5.11
C SER A 51 -7.62 -6.81 -4.43
N LEU A 52 -8.63 -5.93 -4.41
CA LEU A 52 -9.96 -6.27 -3.91
C LEU A 52 -10.55 -7.50 -4.65
N TYR A 53 -10.47 -7.53 -5.97
CA TYR A 53 -11.06 -8.58 -6.79
C TYR A 53 -10.31 -9.91 -6.66
N LEU A 54 -8.99 -9.85 -6.49
CA LEU A 54 -8.17 -11.03 -6.19
C LEU A 54 -8.46 -11.58 -4.79
N ASN A 55 -8.67 -10.70 -3.80
CA ASN A 55 -8.91 -11.10 -2.42
C ASN A 55 -10.33 -11.63 -2.19
N THR A 56 -11.31 -11.14 -2.95
CA THR A 56 -12.70 -11.65 -2.92
C THR A 56 -12.94 -12.85 -3.85
N GLY A 57 -11.95 -13.22 -4.68
CA GLY A 57 -12.09 -14.33 -5.63
C GLY A 57 -12.88 -13.98 -6.91
N LEU A 58 -13.16 -12.70 -7.18
CA LEU A 58 -13.76 -12.25 -8.45
C LEU A 58 -12.77 -12.38 -9.62
N LEU A 59 -11.47 -12.36 -9.35
CA LEU A 59 -10.40 -12.64 -10.29
C LEU A 59 -9.55 -13.81 -9.79
N ASP A 60 -9.22 -14.72 -10.70
CA ASP A 60 -8.23 -15.77 -10.44
C ASP A 60 -6.81 -15.21 -10.59
N PRO A 61 -5.91 -15.41 -9.59
CA PRO A 61 -4.55 -14.89 -9.63
C PRO A 61 -3.72 -15.43 -10.80
N LEU A 62 -3.86 -16.73 -11.12
CA LEU A 62 -3.09 -17.36 -12.18
C LEU A 62 -3.54 -16.87 -13.56
N GLU A 63 -4.85 -16.80 -13.80
CA GLU A 63 -5.40 -16.26 -15.06
C GLU A 63 -5.06 -14.77 -15.22
N THR A 64 -5.04 -14.01 -14.12
CA THR A 64 -4.57 -12.62 -14.13
C THR A 64 -3.12 -12.53 -14.59
N CYS A 65 -2.22 -13.36 -14.04
CA CYS A 65 -0.81 -13.41 -14.46
C CYS A 65 -0.68 -13.81 -15.94
N ARG A 66 -1.45 -14.79 -16.41
CA ARG A 66 -1.45 -15.22 -17.81
C ARG A 66 -1.93 -14.14 -18.77
N LYS A 67 -2.93 -13.35 -18.38
CA LYS A 67 -3.38 -12.19 -19.18
C LYS A 67 -2.29 -11.14 -19.30
N VAL A 68 -1.60 -10.83 -18.19
CA VAL A 68 -0.50 -9.87 -18.16
C VAL A 68 0.72 -10.37 -18.93
N GLU A 69 1.08 -11.65 -18.84
CA GLU A 69 2.13 -12.28 -19.65
C GLU A 69 1.84 -12.16 -21.15
N ARG A 70 0.59 -12.42 -21.55
CA ARG A 70 0.16 -12.24 -22.96
C ARG A 70 0.34 -10.79 -23.43
N ALA A 71 0.14 -9.81 -22.56
CA ALA A 71 0.35 -8.41 -22.92
C ALA A 71 1.83 -8.11 -23.28
N PHE A 72 2.79 -8.78 -22.63
CA PHE A 72 4.20 -8.73 -23.04
C PHE A 72 4.42 -9.42 -24.39
N ILE A 73 3.95 -10.66 -24.54
CA ILE A 73 4.14 -11.45 -25.77
C ILE A 73 3.55 -10.72 -26.99
N THR A 74 2.45 -10.01 -26.83
CA THR A 74 1.79 -9.26 -27.90
C THR A 74 2.29 -7.82 -28.06
N GLY A 75 3.29 -7.41 -27.30
CA GLY A 75 3.91 -6.08 -27.40
C GLY A 75 3.08 -4.93 -26.84
N ILE A 76 2.05 -5.21 -26.01
CA ILE A 76 1.21 -4.19 -25.36
C ILE A 76 1.97 -3.52 -24.21
N ALA A 77 2.74 -4.29 -23.44
CA ALA A 77 3.45 -3.79 -22.27
C ALA A 77 4.92 -4.24 -22.25
N PRO A 78 5.86 -3.43 -21.74
CA PRO A 78 7.28 -3.79 -21.65
C PRO A 78 7.53 -4.81 -20.53
N LEU A 79 8.67 -5.51 -20.61
CA LEU A 79 9.03 -6.57 -19.68
C LEU A 79 9.09 -6.09 -18.22
N ASN A 80 9.68 -4.92 -17.96
CA ASN A 80 9.79 -4.38 -16.60
C ASN A 80 8.42 -4.18 -15.92
N ALA A 81 7.41 -3.76 -16.66
CA ALA A 81 6.06 -3.58 -16.14
C ALA A 81 5.37 -4.93 -15.86
N VAL A 82 5.49 -5.87 -16.80
CA VAL A 82 4.88 -7.20 -16.68
C VAL A 82 5.54 -8.02 -15.58
N GLU A 83 6.87 -8.06 -15.55
CA GLU A 83 7.62 -8.74 -14.49
C GLU A 83 7.32 -8.13 -13.13
N GLY A 84 7.38 -6.80 -13.01
CA GLY A 84 7.08 -6.10 -11.77
C GLY A 84 5.68 -6.43 -11.25
N PHE A 85 4.67 -6.44 -12.13
CA PHE A 85 3.31 -6.78 -11.76
C PHE A 85 3.15 -8.26 -11.33
N ILE A 86 3.67 -9.20 -12.13
CA ILE A 86 3.56 -10.65 -11.81
C ILE A 86 4.27 -10.97 -10.50
N ARG A 87 5.40 -10.34 -10.21
CA ARG A 87 6.10 -10.49 -8.92
C ARG A 87 5.26 -10.07 -7.70
N GLN A 88 4.36 -9.09 -7.86
CA GLN A 88 3.45 -8.72 -6.77
C GLN A 88 2.44 -9.83 -6.46
N ILE A 89 2.04 -10.61 -7.45
CA ILE A 89 1.08 -11.70 -7.27
C ILE A 89 1.79 -12.98 -6.84
N ILE A 90 2.67 -13.53 -7.67
CA ILE A 90 3.32 -14.83 -7.42
C ILE A 90 4.36 -14.70 -6.29
N GLY A 91 5.17 -13.66 -6.29
CA GLY A 91 6.20 -13.44 -5.29
C GLY A 91 5.59 -12.96 -3.97
N TRP A 92 5.08 -11.73 -3.97
CA TRP A 92 4.72 -11.07 -2.72
C TRP A 92 3.39 -11.59 -2.12
N ARG A 93 2.30 -11.58 -2.86
CA ARG A 93 0.98 -12.01 -2.35
C ARG A 93 1.00 -13.45 -1.82
N GLU A 94 1.60 -14.40 -2.57
CA GLU A 94 1.67 -15.80 -2.13
C GLU A 94 2.67 -15.99 -0.98
N TYR A 95 3.76 -15.23 -0.93
CA TYR A 95 4.67 -15.20 0.21
C TYR A 95 3.95 -14.76 1.50
N ILE A 96 3.23 -13.66 1.45
CA ILE A 96 2.45 -13.13 2.59
C ILE A 96 1.39 -14.14 3.05
N ARG A 97 0.70 -14.78 2.09
CA ARG A 97 -0.25 -15.85 2.39
C ARG A 97 0.41 -17.02 3.11
N GLY A 98 1.58 -17.44 2.63
CA GLY A 98 2.37 -18.48 3.28
C GLY A 98 2.76 -18.12 4.71
N ILE A 99 3.24 -16.90 4.95
CA ILE A 99 3.58 -16.40 6.29
C ILE A 99 2.37 -16.44 7.23
N TYR A 100 1.23 -15.91 6.78
CA TYR A 100 0.02 -15.87 7.60
C TYR A 100 -0.41 -17.27 8.09
N PHE A 101 -0.52 -18.23 7.16
CA PHE A 101 -0.93 -19.59 7.52
C PHE A 101 0.13 -20.38 8.29
N LEU A 102 1.42 -20.12 8.02
CA LEU A 102 2.52 -20.78 8.72
C LEU A 102 2.67 -20.31 10.17
N LYS A 103 2.48 -19.01 10.40
CA LYS A 103 2.68 -18.40 11.73
C LYS A 103 1.44 -18.48 12.63
N GLY A 104 0.27 -18.71 12.05
CA GLY A 104 -0.98 -18.92 12.76
C GLY A 104 -1.52 -17.66 13.46
N PRO A 105 -2.59 -17.84 14.28
CA PRO A 105 -3.36 -16.71 14.82
C PRO A 105 -2.58 -15.83 15.80
N ASP A 106 -1.56 -16.34 16.45
CA ASP A 106 -0.75 -15.58 17.42
C ASP A 106 0.16 -14.54 16.75
N TYR A 107 0.34 -14.61 15.43
CA TYR A 107 1.14 -13.65 14.67
C TYR A 107 0.66 -12.22 14.87
N ILE A 108 -0.65 -11.98 14.94
CA ILE A 108 -1.22 -10.65 15.13
C ILE A 108 -0.92 -10.02 16.50
N ASN A 109 -0.39 -10.79 17.44
CA ASN A 109 -0.05 -10.33 18.78
C ASN A 109 1.39 -9.88 18.94
N GLN A 110 2.21 -10.02 17.90
CA GLN A 110 3.63 -9.69 17.95
C GLN A 110 3.87 -8.17 18.02
N ASN A 111 4.86 -7.77 18.83
CA ASN A 111 5.26 -6.38 19.00
C ASN A 111 6.74 -6.34 19.42
N TYR A 112 7.62 -6.69 18.48
CA TYR A 112 9.07 -6.82 18.72
C TYR A 112 9.71 -5.55 19.26
N LEU A 113 9.29 -4.38 18.76
CA LEU A 113 9.81 -3.08 19.19
C LEU A 113 9.21 -2.58 20.51
N ASN A 114 8.20 -3.29 21.05
CA ASN A 114 7.47 -2.90 22.26
C ASN A 114 6.82 -1.51 22.18
N ALA A 115 6.38 -1.11 20.99
CA ALA A 115 5.72 0.15 20.71
C ALA A 115 4.34 0.22 21.39
N LYS A 116 3.97 1.38 21.99
CA LYS A 116 2.79 1.48 22.87
C LYS A 116 1.92 2.70 22.65
N ALA A 117 2.33 3.63 21.79
CA ALA A 117 1.55 4.84 21.55
C ALA A 117 0.23 4.52 20.85
N LYS A 118 -0.79 5.33 21.15
CA LYS A 118 -2.09 5.23 20.48
C LYS A 118 -2.03 5.85 19.08
N LEU A 119 -2.89 5.36 18.19
CA LEU A 119 -3.05 5.94 16.87
C LEU A 119 -3.56 7.38 16.97
N PRO A 120 -2.87 8.39 16.42
CA PRO A 120 -3.29 9.78 16.47
C PRO A 120 -4.61 10.03 15.74
N SER A 121 -5.41 10.99 16.21
CA SER A 121 -6.72 11.30 15.65
C SER A 121 -6.68 11.72 14.17
N PHE A 122 -5.58 12.26 13.68
CA PHE A 122 -5.45 12.64 12.27
C PHE A 122 -5.45 11.45 11.30
N TYR A 123 -5.23 10.21 11.74
CA TYR A 123 -5.47 9.01 10.92
C TYR A 123 -6.96 8.84 10.54
N TRP A 124 -7.84 9.44 11.30
CA TRP A 124 -9.29 9.43 11.04
C TRP A 124 -9.77 10.69 10.30
N SER A 125 -9.19 11.83 10.59
CA SER A 125 -9.62 13.12 10.04
C SER A 125 -8.84 13.59 8.83
N GLY A 126 -7.53 13.27 8.75
CA GLY A 126 -6.58 13.87 7.81
C GLY A 126 -6.10 15.26 8.24
N ASP A 127 -6.52 15.75 9.41
CA ASP A 127 -6.19 17.08 9.93
C ASP A 127 -4.81 17.09 10.58
N THR A 128 -3.81 17.35 9.77
CA THR A 128 -2.41 17.49 10.17
C THR A 128 -1.67 18.42 9.23
N LYS A 129 -0.63 19.09 9.75
CA LYS A 129 0.28 19.92 8.96
C LYS A 129 1.26 19.12 8.10
N MET A 130 1.38 17.81 8.34
CA MET A 130 2.17 16.90 7.53
C MET A 130 1.45 16.57 6.23
N GLN A 131 1.76 17.31 5.15
CA GLN A 131 1.03 17.22 3.88
C GLN A 131 0.98 15.79 3.31
N CYS A 132 2.05 15.01 3.41
CA CYS A 132 2.07 13.63 2.91
C CYS A 132 1.08 12.73 3.67
N ILE A 133 1.02 12.83 5.00
CA ILE A 133 0.07 12.10 5.84
C ILE A 133 -1.36 12.55 5.52
N SER A 134 -1.60 13.88 5.51
CA SER A 134 -2.92 14.44 5.21
C SER A 134 -3.46 13.91 3.87
N GLN A 135 -2.65 13.97 2.82
CA GLN A 135 -3.06 13.50 1.48
C GLN A 135 -3.33 11.99 1.44
N ALA A 136 -2.48 11.18 2.06
CA ALA A 136 -2.69 9.72 2.12
C ALA A 136 -3.98 9.37 2.88
N VAL A 137 -4.24 10.03 4.01
CA VAL A 137 -5.44 9.80 4.82
C VAL A 137 -6.70 10.31 4.12
N LEU A 138 -6.68 11.52 3.54
CA LEU A 138 -7.84 12.08 2.82
C LEU A 138 -8.18 11.24 1.58
N GLN A 139 -7.18 10.75 0.86
CA GLN A 139 -7.38 9.81 -0.24
C GLN A 139 -8.02 8.51 0.25
N THR A 140 -7.51 7.93 1.34
CA THR A 140 -8.07 6.73 1.97
C THR A 140 -9.51 6.97 2.41
N LYS A 141 -9.79 8.13 3.01
CA LYS A 141 -11.13 8.50 3.46
C LYS A 141 -12.13 8.57 2.30
N LYS A 142 -11.70 9.10 1.15
CA LYS A 142 -12.55 9.24 -0.03
C LYS A 142 -12.77 7.94 -0.81
N TYR A 143 -11.69 7.17 -1.01
CA TYR A 143 -11.71 6.02 -1.91
C TYR A 143 -11.60 4.66 -1.21
N SER A 144 -11.47 4.61 0.11
CA SER A 144 -11.02 3.41 0.86
C SER A 144 -9.75 2.79 0.28
N TYR A 145 -8.90 3.60 -0.33
CA TYR A 145 -7.73 3.16 -1.04
C TYR A 145 -6.56 4.14 -0.88
N ALA A 146 -5.40 3.59 -0.65
CA ALA A 146 -4.10 4.21 -0.87
C ALA A 146 -3.18 3.15 -1.48
N HIS A 147 -2.27 3.53 -2.38
CA HIS A 147 -1.35 2.55 -2.94
C HIS A 147 -0.25 2.16 -1.94
N HIS A 148 0.47 1.07 -2.24
CA HIS A 148 1.43 0.46 -1.33
C HIS A 148 2.43 1.45 -0.70
N ILE A 149 3.00 2.34 -1.51
CA ILE A 149 4.00 3.31 -1.02
C ILE A 149 3.38 4.32 -0.04
N GLN A 150 2.16 4.78 -0.26
CA GLN A 150 1.46 5.62 0.72
C GLN A 150 1.19 4.87 2.03
N ARG A 151 0.84 3.57 1.94
CA ARG A 151 0.63 2.73 3.14
C ARG A 151 1.95 2.47 3.88
N LEU A 152 2.98 2.03 3.17
CA LEU A 152 4.26 1.64 3.78
C LEU A 152 5.10 2.85 4.18
N MET A 153 5.40 3.73 3.21
CA MET A 153 6.44 4.76 3.37
C MET A 153 5.90 6.11 3.85
N VAL A 154 4.58 6.27 3.96
CA VAL A 154 3.96 7.50 4.51
C VAL A 154 3.27 7.18 5.83
N THR A 155 2.08 6.58 5.81
CA THR A 155 1.31 6.31 7.04
C THR A 155 1.97 5.26 7.92
N GLY A 156 2.43 4.15 7.35
CA GLY A 156 3.13 3.09 8.09
C GLY A 156 4.46 3.55 8.67
N ASN A 157 5.26 4.28 7.89
CA ASN A 157 6.53 4.82 8.35
C ASN A 157 6.35 5.83 9.51
N PHE A 158 5.36 6.71 9.43
CA PHE A 158 5.04 7.59 10.54
C PHE A 158 4.66 6.79 11.81
N ALA A 159 3.82 5.79 11.67
CA ALA A 159 3.40 4.96 12.79
C ALA A 159 4.59 4.26 13.47
N LEU A 160 5.50 3.69 12.67
CA LEU A 160 6.72 3.05 13.17
C LEU A 160 7.61 4.03 13.93
N LEU A 161 7.87 5.22 13.38
CA LEU A 161 8.73 6.23 13.98
C LEU A 161 8.10 6.90 15.21
N ALA A 162 6.77 6.94 15.29
CA ALA A 162 6.03 7.53 16.40
C ALA A 162 5.71 6.51 17.52
N ASP A 163 6.32 5.33 17.50
CA ASP A 163 6.16 4.28 18.53
C ASP A 163 4.69 3.83 18.69
N ILE A 164 3.88 3.88 17.62
CA ILE A 164 2.48 3.49 17.67
C ILE A 164 2.36 1.97 17.78
N ASP A 165 1.47 1.50 18.68
CA ASP A 165 1.18 0.07 18.85
C ASP A 165 0.80 -0.54 17.50
N PRO A 166 1.53 -1.56 17.00
CA PRO A 166 1.25 -2.23 15.74
C PRO A 166 -0.20 -2.72 15.61
N LYS A 167 -0.85 -3.09 16.70
CA LYS A 167 -2.26 -3.50 16.71
C LYS A 167 -3.21 -2.36 16.38
N GLU A 168 -2.89 -1.13 16.79
CA GLU A 168 -3.67 0.05 16.43
C GLU A 168 -3.59 0.32 14.92
N VAL A 169 -2.39 0.19 14.35
CA VAL A 169 -2.15 0.34 12.91
C VAL A 169 -2.87 -0.75 12.12
N HIS A 170 -2.73 -2.01 12.54
CA HIS A 170 -3.38 -3.17 11.95
C HIS A 170 -4.92 -3.01 11.92
N ARG A 171 -5.52 -2.67 13.06
CA ARG A 171 -6.96 -2.43 13.16
C ARG A 171 -7.43 -1.29 12.25
N TRP A 172 -6.66 -0.21 12.18
CA TRP A 172 -6.97 0.90 11.31
C TRP A 172 -6.94 0.48 9.83
N TYR A 173 -5.88 -0.22 9.38
CA TYR A 173 -5.76 -0.70 8.00
C TYR A 173 -6.90 -1.63 7.62
N LEU A 174 -7.25 -2.59 8.48
CA LEU A 174 -8.40 -3.47 8.26
C LEU A 174 -9.73 -2.71 8.15
N SER A 175 -9.85 -1.59 8.87
CA SER A 175 -11.10 -0.82 8.91
C SER A 175 -11.29 0.10 7.71
N VAL A 176 -10.20 0.57 7.07
CA VAL A 176 -10.28 1.69 6.11
C VAL A 176 -9.99 1.30 4.67
N TYR A 177 -9.26 0.21 4.42
CA TYR A 177 -8.91 -0.20 3.06
C TYR A 177 -9.88 -1.26 2.54
N ILE A 178 -10.43 -1.02 1.35
CA ILE A 178 -11.43 -1.91 0.73
C ILE A 178 -10.85 -3.28 0.34
N ASP A 179 -9.55 -3.37 0.13
CA ASP A 179 -8.84 -4.59 -0.21
C ASP A 179 -8.21 -5.32 1.01
N ALA A 180 -8.45 -4.81 2.21
CA ALA A 180 -7.91 -5.38 3.43
C ALA A 180 -8.67 -6.63 3.86
N PHE A 181 -7.96 -7.74 3.86
CA PHE A 181 -8.34 -9.01 4.48
C PHE A 181 -7.23 -9.40 5.46
N GLU A 182 -7.58 -9.99 6.59
CA GLU A 182 -6.60 -10.23 7.65
C GLU A 182 -5.36 -11.00 7.16
N TRP A 183 -5.55 -12.00 6.32
CA TRP A 183 -4.45 -12.82 5.82
C TRP A 183 -3.43 -12.06 4.95
N VAL A 184 -3.88 -11.07 4.17
CA VAL A 184 -2.99 -10.26 3.33
C VAL A 184 -2.50 -9.02 4.09
N GLU A 185 -3.33 -8.49 4.97
CA GLU A 185 -3.02 -7.23 5.67
C GLU A 185 -2.08 -7.46 6.85
N ALA A 186 -2.32 -8.48 7.70
CA ALA A 186 -1.56 -8.66 8.92
C ALA A 186 -0.04 -8.80 8.69
N PRO A 187 0.48 -9.67 7.81
CA PRO A 187 1.93 -9.73 7.58
C PRO A 187 2.48 -8.48 6.88
N ASN A 188 1.70 -7.83 6.02
CA ASN A 188 2.12 -6.59 5.38
C ASN A 188 2.23 -5.44 6.39
N THR A 189 1.26 -5.29 7.28
CA THR A 189 1.26 -4.20 8.25
C THR A 189 2.15 -4.53 9.44
N LEU A 190 1.92 -5.63 10.12
CA LEU A 190 2.68 -5.99 11.33
C LEU A 190 4.13 -6.35 11.00
N GLY A 191 4.36 -7.20 9.98
CA GLY A 191 5.70 -7.66 9.62
C GLY A 191 6.48 -6.63 8.82
N MET A 192 5.98 -6.24 7.63
CA MET A 192 6.74 -5.35 6.75
C MET A 192 6.74 -3.90 7.24
N SER A 193 5.56 -3.33 7.55
CA SER A 193 5.44 -1.90 7.86
C SER A 193 5.92 -1.58 9.28
N GLN A 194 5.50 -2.35 10.28
CA GLN A 194 5.75 -2.06 11.69
C GLN A 194 6.90 -2.89 12.29
N PHE A 195 7.49 -3.81 11.52
CA PHE A 195 8.57 -4.68 11.99
C PHE A 195 8.26 -5.40 13.32
N SER A 196 6.99 -5.66 13.58
CA SER A 196 6.52 -6.20 14.85
C SER A 196 6.85 -7.67 15.04
N ASP A 197 7.20 -8.38 13.97
CA ASP A 197 7.59 -9.79 13.95
C ASP A 197 9.12 -10.03 14.12
N GLY A 198 9.90 -8.94 14.28
CA GLY A 198 11.34 -9.03 14.49
C GLY A 198 12.12 -9.54 13.29
N GLY A 199 11.57 -9.47 12.08
CA GLY A 199 12.30 -9.80 10.86
C GLY A 199 11.85 -11.08 10.15
N VAL A 200 10.66 -11.57 10.42
CA VAL A 200 10.10 -12.73 9.72
C VAL A 200 9.70 -12.37 8.28
N VAL A 201 8.97 -11.27 8.09
CA VAL A 201 8.55 -10.81 6.76
C VAL A 201 9.63 -9.97 6.08
N ALA A 202 10.21 -9.02 6.81
CA ALA A 202 11.20 -8.09 6.30
C ALA A 202 12.48 -8.18 7.12
N SER A 203 13.63 -8.34 6.48
CA SER A 203 14.93 -8.49 7.15
C SER A 203 15.39 -7.28 7.98
N LYS A 204 14.75 -6.12 7.77
CA LYS A 204 15.02 -4.86 8.47
C LYS A 204 13.79 -3.96 8.44
N PRO A 205 13.67 -2.99 9.37
CA PRO A 205 12.60 -1.98 9.30
C PRO A 205 12.68 -1.17 8.01
N TYR A 206 11.53 -0.90 7.40
CA TYR A 206 11.41 0.03 6.28
C TYR A 206 11.21 1.44 6.84
N ILE A 207 12.25 2.26 6.75
CA ILE A 207 12.25 3.65 7.21
C ILE A 207 12.50 4.56 6.02
N SER A 208 11.65 5.59 5.86
CA SER A 208 11.82 6.63 4.86
C SER A 208 12.08 7.99 5.52
N SER A 209 12.94 8.77 4.90
CA SER A 209 13.17 10.18 5.25
C SER A 209 12.22 11.10 4.47
N GLY A 210 12.11 12.36 4.87
CA GLY A 210 11.42 13.37 4.09
C GLY A 210 12.02 13.58 2.70
N ALA A 211 13.34 13.40 2.55
CA ALA A 211 14.00 13.43 1.24
C ALA A 211 13.48 12.32 0.31
N TYR A 212 13.22 11.12 0.84
CA TYR A 212 12.57 10.06 0.08
C TYR A 212 11.17 10.49 -0.38
N ILE A 213 10.33 10.98 0.53
CA ILE A 213 8.97 11.43 0.21
C ILE A 213 8.99 12.53 -0.86
N ASN A 214 9.91 13.49 -0.75
CA ASN A 214 10.06 14.57 -1.72
C ASN A 214 10.49 14.08 -3.10
N ARG A 215 11.32 13.04 -3.17
CA ARG A 215 11.74 12.45 -4.44
C ARG A 215 10.63 11.66 -5.11
N MET A 216 9.80 10.95 -4.31
CA MET A 216 8.75 10.06 -4.80
C MET A 216 7.41 10.75 -4.98
N SER A 217 7.29 12.04 -4.59
CA SER A 217 6.03 12.77 -4.65
C SER A 217 6.23 14.26 -4.92
N ASN A 218 5.13 14.94 -5.19
CA ASN A 218 5.07 16.40 -5.20
C ASN A 218 4.42 17.00 -3.93
N TYR A 219 4.24 16.20 -2.87
CA TYR A 219 3.57 16.62 -1.64
C TYR A 219 4.33 17.70 -0.87
N CYS A 220 5.66 17.65 -0.88
CA CYS A 220 6.50 18.52 -0.06
C CYS A 220 6.71 19.93 -0.61
N LYS A 221 6.33 20.21 -1.86
CA LYS A 221 6.54 21.55 -2.49
C LYS A 221 5.83 22.70 -1.77
N SER A 222 4.80 22.40 -0.98
CA SER A 222 4.03 23.38 -0.19
C SER A 222 3.89 22.97 1.29
N CYS A 223 4.69 22.00 1.75
CA CYS A 223 4.63 21.52 3.12
C CYS A 223 5.28 22.51 4.06
N LEU A 224 4.52 23.06 5.02
CA LEU A 224 5.01 23.97 6.05
C LEU A 224 5.95 23.27 7.05
N LEU A 225 5.94 21.94 7.09
CA LEU A 225 6.83 21.11 7.91
C LEU A 225 7.88 20.39 7.05
N TYR A 226 8.28 20.99 5.95
CA TYR A 226 9.44 20.54 5.19
C TYR A 226 10.74 20.81 5.97
N THR A 227 10.73 20.48 7.21
CA THR A 227 11.87 20.51 8.12
C THR A 227 12.26 19.09 8.51
N SER A 228 12.04 18.14 7.63
CA SER A 228 12.67 16.83 7.74
C SER A 228 14.21 16.93 7.70
N ASP A 229 14.75 18.07 7.31
CA ASP A 229 16.13 18.47 7.58
C ASP A 229 16.44 18.62 9.08
N ALA A 230 15.43 18.72 9.94
CA ALA A 230 15.67 18.67 11.38
C ALA A 230 16.30 17.34 11.84
N ALA A 231 16.09 16.26 11.13
CA ALA A 231 16.79 15.00 11.39
C ALA A 231 18.24 15.03 10.86
N ASP A 232 18.49 15.69 9.73
CA ASP A 232 19.83 15.85 9.17
C ASP A 232 20.65 16.89 9.96
N ASP A 233 20.01 17.92 10.52
CA ASP A 233 20.67 18.92 11.37
C ASP A 233 21.00 18.39 12.77
N MET A 234 20.33 17.35 13.25
CA MET A 234 20.70 16.70 14.52
C MET A 234 21.96 15.83 14.43
N PHE A 235 22.48 15.58 13.23
CA PHE A 235 23.72 14.81 12.98
C PHE A 235 24.86 15.66 12.41
N ARG A 236 24.73 16.98 12.41
CA ARG A 236 25.81 17.95 12.20
C ARG A 236 26.22 18.60 13.51
#